data_babdba180620a1f4cd556f5943d67a69
#
_entry.id   babdba180620a1f4cd556f5943d67a69
#
_cell.length_a   1.000
_cell.length_b   1.000
_cell.length_c   1.000
_cell.angle_alpha   90.00
_cell.angle_beta   90.00
_cell.angle_gamma   90.00
#
_symmetry.space_group_name_H-M   'P 1'
#
loop_
_entity.id
_entity.type
_entity.pdbx_description
1 polymer ?
#
loop_
_entity_poly.entity_id
_entity_poly.type
_entity_poly.pdbx_seq_one_letter_code
_entity_poly.pdbx_strand_id
1 'polypeptide(L)'
;ESRGLGDVYKRQIPPRYRVTTCQKCIRTGDIENIGKTARHGTFFEMLGNFSFGDYFKKESLAWGLEFMTESLGMPFEKIWATVYEDDDEAVEIWKSLGMPEERIVRLGKDDNFWEIGLGPCGPCSELYFDRGPEYGCGKETCKPGCDCDRYLEFWNHVFTQFSREEDGSYTCLLYTSP
;
A
#
# COMPACT_ATOMS: atom_id res chain seq x y z
N GLU A 1 -22.80 4.92 -20.72
CA GLU A 1 -22.26 5.89 -19.77
C GLU A 1 -21.48 5.15 -18.68
N SER A 2 -20.18 5.34 -18.69
CA SER A 2 -19.30 4.87 -17.60
C SER A 2 -19.61 5.71 -16.36
N ARG A 3 -20.46 5.20 -15.50
CA ARG A 3 -20.68 5.81 -14.17
C ARG A 3 -19.46 5.49 -13.32
N GLY A 4 -18.78 6.52 -12.83
CA GLY A 4 -17.58 6.38 -12.02
C GLY A 4 -17.82 5.49 -10.78
N LEU A 5 -16.80 4.78 -10.34
CA LEU A 5 -16.81 3.91 -9.15
C LEU A 5 -17.44 4.57 -7.91
N GLY A 6 -17.32 5.90 -7.77
CA GLY A 6 -17.91 6.66 -6.66
C GLY A 6 -19.44 6.60 -6.59
N ASP A 7 -20.14 6.50 -7.73
CA ASP A 7 -21.60 6.34 -7.75
C ASP A 7 -22.02 4.91 -7.39
N VAL A 8 -21.17 3.93 -7.66
CA VAL A 8 -21.41 2.53 -7.31
C VAL A 8 -21.32 2.33 -5.80
N TYR A 9 -20.34 2.93 -5.14
CA TYR A 9 -20.17 2.82 -3.68
C TYR A 9 -21.29 3.51 -2.88
N LYS A 10 -21.87 4.58 -3.39
CA LYS A 10 -22.97 5.30 -2.70
C LYS A 10 -24.34 4.64 -2.84
N ARG A 11 -24.53 3.70 -3.77
CA ARG A 11 -25.86 3.17 -4.13
C ARG A 11 -26.03 1.66 -3.98
N GLN A 12 -24.96 0.91 -3.75
CA GLN A 12 -25.06 -0.55 -3.63
C GLN A 12 -24.59 -1.00 -2.25
N ILE A 13 -25.44 -1.75 -1.57
CA ILE A 13 -25.02 -2.52 -0.40
C ILE A 13 -24.07 -3.61 -0.92
N PRO A 14 -22.81 -3.65 -0.48
CA PRO A 14 -21.89 -4.68 -0.94
C PRO A 14 -22.41 -6.06 -0.53
N PRO A 15 -22.35 -7.06 -1.41
CA PRO A 15 -22.81 -8.41 -1.10
C PRO A 15 -21.99 -9.05 0.03
N ARG A 16 -20.80 -8.55 0.27
CA ARG A 16 -19.89 -8.93 1.37
C ARG A 16 -19.06 -7.74 1.80
N TYR A 17 -18.84 -7.58 3.08
CA TYR A 17 -18.02 -6.50 3.64
C TYR A 17 -16.52 -6.79 3.56
N ARG A 18 -16.13 -8.05 3.54
CA ARG A 18 -14.74 -8.51 3.37
C ARG A 18 -14.63 -9.36 2.13
N VAL A 19 -13.69 -9.03 1.28
CA VAL A 19 -13.43 -9.76 0.02
C VAL A 19 -11.94 -9.97 -0.16
N THR A 20 -11.56 -11.16 -0.60
CA THR A 20 -10.21 -11.45 -1.08
C THR A 20 -10.27 -11.87 -2.53
N THR A 21 -9.26 -11.50 -3.29
CA THR A 21 -9.15 -11.80 -4.71
C THR A 21 -7.75 -12.29 -5.08
N CYS A 22 -7.69 -13.06 -6.16
CA CYS A 22 -6.45 -13.38 -6.85
C CYS A 22 -6.70 -13.07 -8.34
N GLN A 23 -6.05 -12.02 -8.85
CA GLN A 23 -6.27 -11.51 -10.20
C GLN A 23 -5.04 -11.69 -11.06
N LYS A 24 -5.20 -12.26 -12.24
CA LYS A 24 -4.14 -12.29 -13.26
C LYS A 24 -4.03 -10.92 -13.90
N CYS A 25 -2.85 -10.31 -13.80
CA CYS A 25 -2.58 -8.95 -14.25
C CYS A 25 -1.43 -8.90 -15.23
N ILE A 26 -1.51 -7.95 -16.17
CA ILE A 26 -0.42 -7.61 -17.08
C ILE A 26 -0.06 -6.15 -16.84
N ARG A 27 1.24 -5.88 -16.60
CA ARG A 27 1.78 -4.52 -16.48
C ARG A 27 2.90 -4.37 -17.49
N THR A 28 2.80 -3.37 -18.39
CA THR A 28 3.75 -3.14 -19.47
C THR A 28 4.56 -1.86 -19.30
N GLY A 29 4.20 -0.99 -18.33
CA GLY A 29 4.90 0.27 -18.07
C GLY A 29 6.38 0.10 -17.73
N ASP A 30 6.73 -1.03 -17.13
CA ASP A 30 8.11 -1.33 -16.69
C ASP A 30 8.82 -2.32 -17.59
N ILE A 31 8.39 -2.49 -18.84
CA ILE A 31 8.92 -3.51 -19.76
C ILE A 31 10.43 -3.39 -19.97
N GLU A 32 10.97 -2.18 -19.92
CA GLU A 32 12.42 -1.92 -20.08
C GLU A 32 13.25 -2.40 -18.88
N ASN A 33 12.61 -2.60 -17.72
CA ASN A 33 13.25 -3.04 -16.48
C ASN A 33 13.20 -4.57 -16.29
N ILE A 34 12.49 -5.28 -17.17
CA ILE A 34 12.36 -6.74 -17.10
C ILE A 34 13.72 -7.38 -17.38
N GLY A 35 14.11 -8.28 -16.47
CA GLY A 35 15.41 -8.95 -16.53
C GLY A 35 16.60 -8.09 -16.07
N LYS A 36 16.38 -6.80 -15.73
CA LYS A 36 17.40 -5.91 -15.15
C LYS A 36 17.26 -5.80 -13.63
N THR A 37 16.05 -5.89 -13.12
CA THR A 37 15.76 -5.83 -11.69
C THR A 37 15.05 -7.10 -11.25
N ALA A 38 15.14 -7.45 -9.99
CA ALA A 38 14.50 -8.65 -9.42
C ALA A 38 12.98 -8.51 -9.26
N ARG A 39 12.47 -7.28 -9.29
CA ARG A 39 11.08 -6.95 -8.91
C ARG A 39 10.12 -6.69 -10.07
N HIS A 40 10.61 -6.58 -11.31
CA HIS A 40 9.77 -6.26 -12.46
C HIS A 40 9.44 -7.51 -13.29
N GLY A 41 8.14 -7.74 -13.46
CA GLY A 41 7.58 -8.76 -14.34
C GLY A 41 6.41 -8.18 -15.13
N THR A 42 6.15 -8.70 -16.33
CA THR A 42 5.00 -8.26 -17.16
C THR A 42 3.71 -8.92 -16.76
N PHE A 43 3.78 -10.16 -16.29
CA PHE A 43 2.63 -10.94 -15.82
C PHE A 43 2.82 -11.27 -14.34
N PHE A 44 1.77 -11.07 -13.56
CA PHE A 44 1.75 -11.42 -12.13
C PHE A 44 0.32 -11.67 -11.67
N GLU A 45 0.18 -12.31 -10.53
CA GLU A 45 -1.09 -12.44 -9.83
C GLU A 45 -1.15 -11.43 -8.71
N MET A 46 -2.14 -10.54 -8.75
CA MET A 46 -2.40 -9.59 -7.69
C MET A 46 -3.31 -10.22 -6.64
N LEU A 47 -2.77 -10.43 -5.46
CA LEU A 47 -3.56 -10.84 -4.31
C LEU A 47 -4.15 -9.59 -3.68
N GLY A 48 -5.47 -9.53 -3.56
CA GLY A 48 -6.18 -8.38 -3.02
C GLY A 48 -6.99 -8.74 -1.78
N ASN A 49 -7.07 -7.79 -0.85
CA ASN A 49 -7.98 -7.81 0.28
C ASN A 49 -8.71 -6.46 0.34
N PHE A 50 -10.04 -6.53 0.47
CA PHE A 50 -10.89 -5.35 0.39
C PHE A 50 -11.85 -5.32 1.56
N SER A 51 -12.01 -4.12 2.13
CA SER A 51 -12.96 -3.82 3.20
C SER A 51 -13.98 -2.79 2.72
N PHE A 52 -15.25 -3.10 2.87
CA PHE A 52 -16.35 -2.21 2.55
C PHE A 52 -17.06 -1.79 3.85
N GLY A 53 -16.39 -0.89 4.61
CA GLY A 53 -16.91 -0.39 5.87
C GLY A 53 -16.86 -1.38 7.03
N ASP A 54 -15.89 -2.31 7.03
CA ASP A 54 -15.74 -3.30 8.09
C ASP A 54 -14.43 -3.10 8.87
N TYR A 55 -13.27 -3.29 8.25
CA TYR A 55 -11.97 -2.99 8.87
C TYR A 55 -11.29 -1.84 8.14
N PHE A 56 -10.32 -1.20 8.80
CA PHE A 56 -9.56 -0.10 8.21
C PHE A 56 -8.07 -0.20 8.56
N LYS A 57 -7.37 0.91 8.80
CA LYS A 57 -5.91 0.95 8.98
C LYS A 57 -5.42 -0.02 10.06
N LYS A 58 -5.99 0.05 11.25
CA LYS A 58 -5.52 -0.71 12.42
C LYS A 58 -5.48 -2.21 12.16
N GLU A 59 -6.58 -2.75 11.71
CA GLU A 59 -6.68 -4.19 11.43
C GLU A 59 -5.86 -4.58 10.21
N SER A 60 -5.94 -3.78 9.14
CA SER A 60 -5.21 -4.06 7.89
C SER A 60 -3.70 -4.13 8.12
N LEU A 61 -3.12 -3.15 8.82
CA LEU A 61 -1.68 -3.11 9.10
C LEU A 61 -1.25 -4.25 10.03
N ALA A 62 -2.06 -4.55 11.06
CA ALA A 62 -1.79 -5.66 11.97
C ALA A 62 -1.79 -7.00 11.24
N TRP A 63 -2.78 -7.26 10.39
CA TRP A 63 -2.85 -8.52 9.62
C TRP A 63 -1.77 -8.64 8.56
N GLY A 64 -1.36 -7.51 7.94
CA GLY A 64 -0.23 -7.52 7.01
C GLY A 64 1.07 -7.94 7.71
N LEU A 65 1.34 -7.39 8.89
CA LEU A 65 2.51 -7.76 9.68
C LEU A 65 2.44 -9.22 10.16
N GLU A 66 1.31 -9.65 10.69
CA GLU A 66 1.07 -11.04 11.12
C GLU A 66 1.30 -12.01 9.96
N PHE A 67 0.76 -11.69 8.78
CA PHE A 67 0.93 -12.53 7.60
C PHE A 67 2.41 -12.68 7.21
N MET A 68 3.17 -11.59 7.20
CA MET A 68 4.59 -11.65 6.88
C MET A 68 5.39 -12.42 7.92
N THR A 69 5.14 -12.17 9.21
CA THR A 69 5.96 -12.76 10.29
C THR A 69 5.54 -14.18 10.64
N GLU A 70 4.25 -14.44 10.80
CA GLU A 70 3.75 -15.71 11.30
C GLU A 70 3.43 -16.71 10.17
N SER A 71 2.74 -16.25 9.12
CA SER A 71 2.35 -17.15 8.03
C SER A 71 3.50 -17.45 7.06
N LEU A 72 4.32 -16.44 6.74
CA LEU A 72 5.46 -16.58 5.82
C LEU A 72 6.79 -16.77 6.53
N GLY A 73 6.84 -16.60 7.86
CA GLY A 73 8.07 -16.78 8.65
C GLY A 73 9.16 -15.76 8.33
N MET A 74 8.81 -14.57 7.84
CA MET A 74 9.79 -13.52 7.58
C MET A 74 10.30 -12.92 8.90
N PRO A 75 11.63 -12.75 9.06
CA PRO A 75 12.17 -12.17 10.28
C PRO A 75 11.74 -10.71 10.43
N PHE A 76 11.12 -10.41 11.58
CA PHE A 76 10.58 -9.09 11.89
C PHE A 76 11.60 -7.96 11.78
N GLU A 77 12.85 -8.23 12.14
CA GLU A 77 13.95 -7.27 12.07
C GLU A 77 14.32 -6.84 10.64
N LYS A 78 13.88 -7.59 9.63
CA LYS A 78 14.07 -7.26 8.21
C LYS A 78 12.85 -6.58 7.57
N ILE A 79 11.77 -6.39 8.34
CA ILE A 79 10.56 -5.74 7.84
C ILE A 79 10.63 -4.24 8.12
N TRP A 80 10.33 -3.47 7.09
CA TRP A 80 10.23 -2.02 7.11
C TRP A 80 8.82 -1.60 6.68
N ALA A 81 8.38 -0.45 7.15
CA ALA A 81 7.13 0.14 6.71
C ALA A 81 7.37 1.51 6.09
N THR A 82 6.60 1.85 5.05
CA THR A 82 6.48 3.22 4.58
C THR A 82 5.08 3.73 4.87
N VAL A 83 4.95 5.04 5.02
CA VAL A 83 3.68 5.72 5.24
C VAL A 83 3.66 7.02 4.45
N TYR A 84 2.48 7.48 4.07
CA TYR A 84 2.32 8.82 3.53
C TYR A 84 2.77 9.88 4.55
N GLU A 85 3.47 10.92 4.10
CA GLU A 85 4.14 11.90 4.96
C GLU A 85 3.22 12.56 6.00
N ASP A 86 1.94 12.77 5.68
CA ASP A 86 0.93 13.37 6.57
C ASP A 86 0.07 12.33 7.30
N ASP A 87 0.37 11.03 7.18
CA ASP A 87 -0.41 9.96 7.84
C ASP A 87 0.17 9.58 9.21
N ASP A 88 -0.01 10.47 10.19
CA ASP A 88 0.42 10.21 11.58
C ASP A 88 -0.30 9.02 12.21
N GLU A 89 -1.55 8.76 11.83
CA GLU A 89 -2.32 7.62 12.33
C GLU A 89 -1.64 6.30 11.97
N ALA A 90 -1.19 6.14 10.74
CA ALA A 90 -0.49 4.93 10.31
C ALA A 90 0.84 4.75 11.06
N VAL A 91 1.58 5.85 11.32
CA VAL A 91 2.81 5.80 12.14
C VAL A 91 2.53 5.28 13.53
N GLU A 92 1.53 5.82 14.21
CA GLU A 92 1.19 5.41 15.57
C GLU A 92 0.70 3.96 15.63
N ILE A 93 -0.02 3.50 14.61
CA ILE A 93 -0.42 2.10 14.50
C ILE A 93 0.83 1.21 14.38
N TRP A 94 1.79 1.53 13.48
CA TRP A 94 3.01 0.76 13.33
C TRP A 94 3.83 0.70 14.62
N LYS A 95 3.97 1.83 15.34
CA LYS A 95 4.62 1.87 16.64
C LYS A 95 3.91 0.97 17.66
N SER A 96 2.58 0.99 17.68
CA SER A 96 1.79 0.13 18.57
C SER A 96 1.92 -1.36 18.28
N LEU A 97 2.26 -1.72 17.04
CA LEU A 97 2.56 -3.08 16.60
C LEU A 97 4.03 -3.49 16.87
N GLY A 98 4.81 -2.61 17.49
CA GLY A 98 6.21 -2.87 17.86
C GLY A 98 7.23 -2.51 16.78
N MET A 99 6.82 -1.87 15.67
CA MET A 99 7.75 -1.41 14.64
C MET A 99 8.61 -0.26 15.21
N PRO A 100 9.94 -0.37 15.21
CA PRO A 100 10.82 0.71 15.62
C PRO A 100 10.69 1.91 14.69
N GLU A 101 10.77 3.13 15.26
CA GLU A 101 10.57 4.37 14.51
C GLU A 101 11.56 4.52 13.34
N GLU A 102 12.79 4.06 13.50
CA GLU A 102 13.82 4.07 12.45
C GLU A 102 13.50 3.18 11.25
N ARG A 103 12.54 2.25 11.39
CA ARG A 103 12.05 1.39 10.30
C ARG A 103 10.71 1.84 9.73
N ILE A 104 10.19 2.99 10.15
CA ILE A 104 9.00 3.63 9.58
C ILE A 104 9.45 4.83 8.76
N VAL A 105 9.31 4.75 7.44
CA VAL A 105 9.78 5.79 6.52
C VAL A 105 8.61 6.59 5.99
N ARG A 106 8.65 7.91 6.15
CA ARG A 106 7.66 8.81 5.55
C ARG A 106 8.07 9.13 4.12
N LEU A 107 7.17 8.95 3.17
CA LEU A 107 7.36 9.25 1.77
C LEU A 107 6.25 10.16 1.26
N GLY A 108 6.54 10.86 0.20
CA GLY A 108 5.62 11.82 -0.40
C GLY A 108 4.49 11.17 -1.20
N LYS A 109 3.77 12.06 -1.89
CA LYS A 109 2.58 11.66 -2.66
C LYS A 109 2.91 10.71 -3.81
N ASP A 110 4.08 10.84 -4.41
CA ASP A 110 4.48 10.01 -5.56
C ASP A 110 4.69 8.53 -5.17
N ASP A 111 5.01 8.26 -3.90
CA ASP A 111 5.28 6.91 -3.41
C ASP A 111 4.11 6.35 -2.57
N ASN A 112 3.61 7.12 -1.59
CA ASN A 112 2.66 6.63 -0.59
C ASN A 112 1.26 7.27 -0.67
N PHE A 113 0.82 7.67 -1.86
CA PHE A 113 -0.55 8.10 -2.10
C PHE A 113 -1.08 7.48 -3.40
N TRP A 114 -2.07 6.61 -3.28
CA TRP A 114 -2.65 5.95 -4.43
C TRP A 114 -3.76 6.77 -5.06
N GLU A 115 -3.63 7.11 -6.34
CA GLU A 115 -4.68 7.71 -7.15
C GLU A 115 -4.57 7.26 -8.61
N ILE A 116 -5.71 7.00 -9.25
CA ILE A 116 -5.79 6.72 -10.69
C ILE A 116 -6.89 7.59 -11.30
N GLY A 117 -6.49 8.74 -11.86
CA GLY A 117 -7.43 9.67 -12.46
C GLY A 117 -8.45 10.23 -11.46
N LEU A 118 -9.73 10.25 -11.85
CA LEU A 118 -10.84 10.71 -11.00
C LEU A 118 -11.42 9.57 -10.17
N GLY A 119 -11.90 9.91 -8.98
CA GLY A 119 -12.57 8.96 -8.09
C GLY A 119 -11.77 8.58 -6.85
N PRO A 120 -12.01 7.37 -6.30
CA PRO A 120 -11.43 6.96 -5.02
C PRO A 120 -9.91 6.99 -5.01
N CYS A 121 -9.34 7.60 -3.96
CA CYS A 121 -7.90 7.72 -3.74
C CYS A 121 -7.60 7.85 -2.25
N GLY A 122 -6.32 7.76 -1.88
CA GLY A 122 -5.93 7.96 -0.49
C GLY A 122 -4.51 7.53 -0.18
N PRO A 123 -4.09 7.78 1.07
CA PRO A 123 -2.75 7.41 1.52
C PRO A 123 -2.54 5.90 1.50
N CYS A 124 -1.30 5.52 1.33
CA CYS A 124 -0.85 4.14 1.39
C CYS A 124 0.13 3.93 2.53
N SER A 125 0.21 2.70 3.00
CA SER A 125 1.30 2.20 3.80
C SER A 125 1.79 0.89 3.20
N GLU A 126 3.09 0.81 2.98
CA GLU A 126 3.68 -0.35 2.33
C GLU A 126 4.60 -1.11 3.29
N LEU A 127 4.65 -2.41 3.13
CA LEU A 127 5.58 -3.29 3.82
C LEU A 127 6.70 -3.70 2.88
N TYR A 128 7.93 -3.52 3.33
CA TYR A 128 9.15 -3.86 2.61
C TYR A 128 9.94 -4.93 3.36
N PHE A 129 10.61 -5.77 2.58
CA PHE A 129 11.58 -6.74 3.09
C PHE A 129 13.00 -6.29 2.75
N ASP A 130 13.86 -6.12 3.78
CA ASP A 130 15.28 -5.83 3.61
C ASP A 130 16.03 -7.11 3.23
N ARG A 131 16.46 -7.20 2.00
CA ARG A 131 17.22 -8.33 1.45
C ARG A 131 18.66 -8.36 1.92
N GLY A 132 19.15 -7.24 2.44
CA GLY A 132 20.52 -7.07 2.91
C GLY A 132 21.31 -6.03 2.13
N PRO A 133 22.41 -5.52 2.72
CA PRO A 133 23.21 -4.46 2.13
C PRO A 133 23.88 -4.86 0.81
N GLU A 134 24.08 -6.15 0.56
CA GLU A 134 24.64 -6.71 -0.68
C GLU A 134 23.77 -6.44 -1.91
N TYR A 135 22.47 -6.20 -1.72
CA TYR A 135 21.52 -5.83 -2.78
C TYR A 135 21.33 -4.31 -2.89
N GLY A 136 22.02 -3.54 -2.03
CA GLY A 136 21.86 -2.11 -1.93
C GLY A 136 22.71 -1.31 -2.87
N CYS A 137 22.41 -0.01 -2.97
CA CYS A 137 23.19 0.96 -3.76
C CYS A 137 24.49 1.41 -3.07
N GLY A 138 24.81 0.91 -1.87
CA GLY A 138 26.00 1.29 -1.09
C GLY A 138 25.95 2.67 -0.43
N LYS A 139 24.85 3.40 -0.56
CA LYS A 139 24.66 4.70 0.12
C LYS A 139 24.25 4.50 1.57
N GLU A 140 24.77 5.30 2.49
CA GLU A 140 24.36 5.28 3.91
C GLU A 140 22.88 5.65 4.10
N THR A 141 22.35 6.48 3.19
CA THR A 141 20.94 6.92 3.19
C THR A 141 19.99 5.91 2.54
N CYS A 142 20.47 4.71 2.19
CA CYS A 142 19.65 3.68 1.55
C CYS A 142 18.54 3.21 2.49
N LYS A 143 17.29 3.41 2.08
CA LYS A 143 16.07 3.06 2.82
C LYS A 143 14.95 2.73 1.85
N PRO A 144 13.77 2.20 2.28
CA PRO A 144 12.59 2.07 1.43
C PRO A 144 12.29 3.36 0.66
N GLY A 145 11.89 3.24 -0.61
CA GLY A 145 11.82 4.34 -1.58
C GLY A 145 13.10 4.54 -2.40
N CYS A 146 14.18 3.77 -2.13
CA CYS A 146 15.36 3.76 -2.98
C CYS A 146 15.15 2.81 -4.17
N ASP A 147 15.59 3.21 -5.38
CA ASP A 147 15.46 2.41 -6.61
C ASP A 147 16.35 1.16 -6.66
N CYS A 148 17.14 0.90 -5.62
CA CYS A 148 17.96 -0.31 -5.56
C CYS A 148 17.13 -1.55 -5.16
N ASP A 149 17.73 -2.75 -5.35
CA ASP A 149 17.07 -4.03 -5.07
C ASP A 149 17.13 -4.47 -3.60
N ARG A 150 17.60 -3.62 -2.68
CA ARG A 150 17.71 -3.97 -1.25
C ARG A 150 16.35 -4.13 -0.60
N TYR A 151 15.48 -3.14 -0.79
CA TYR A 151 14.16 -3.12 -0.17
C TYR A 151 13.12 -3.58 -1.19
N LEU A 152 12.57 -4.76 -0.97
CA LEU A 152 11.55 -5.34 -1.82
C LEU A 152 10.18 -5.01 -1.26
N GLU A 153 9.39 -4.22 -1.98
CA GLU A 153 7.98 -4.01 -1.66
C GLU A 153 7.25 -5.34 -1.70
N PHE A 154 6.61 -5.68 -0.60
CA PHE A 154 5.88 -6.94 -0.44
C PHE A 154 4.38 -6.72 -0.45
N TRP A 155 3.89 -5.68 0.20
CA TRP A 155 2.46 -5.40 0.34
C TRP A 155 2.20 -3.91 0.36
N ASN A 156 1.21 -3.46 -0.41
CA ASN A 156 0.71 -2.09 -0.39
C ASN A 156 -0.69 -2.06 0.21
N HIS A 157 -0.84 -1.40 1.37
CA HIS A 157 -2.11 -1.15 2.04
C HIS A 157 -2.64 0.22 1.59
N VAL A 158 -3.66 0.22 0.74
CA VAL A 158 -4.29 1.45 0.22
C VAL A 158 -5.52 1.80 1.05
N PHE A 159 -5.55 3.01 1.61
CA PHE A 159 -6.65 3.51 2.43
C PHE A 159 -7.46 4.56 1.66
N THR A 160 -8.52 4.12 1.01
CA THR A 160 -9.37 4.97 0.20
C THR A 160 -10.19 5.91 1.09
N GLN A 161 -9.64 7.08 1.36
CA GLN A 161 -10.23 8.10 2.24
C GLN A 161 -10.87 9.25 1.48
N PHE A 162 -10.47 9.44 0.22
CA PHE A 162 -10.84 10.59 -0.58
C PHE A 162 -11.38 10.16 -1.95
N SER A 163 -12.11 11.08 -2.58
CA SER A 163 -12.44 11.06 -4.00
C SER A 163 -11.81 12.28 -4.67
N ARG A 164 -11.05 12.07 -5.73
CA ARG A 164 -10.53 13.15 -6.55
C ARG A 164 -11.60 13.61 -7.53
N GLU A 165 -11.92 14.90 -7.50
CA GLU A 165 -12.94 15.53 -8.35
C GLU A 165 -12.31 16.10 -9.64
N GLU A 166 -13.17 16.50 -10.62
CA GLU A 166 -12.74 17.02 -11.91
C GLU A 166 -11.94 18.34 -11.81
N ASP A 167 -12.20 19.14 -10.79
CA ASP A 167 -11.48 20.39 -10.51
C ASP A 167 -10.12 20.17 -9.80
N GLY A 168 -9.76 18.91 -9.54
CA GLY A 168 -8.54 18.53 -8.85
C GLY A 168 -8.64 18.57 -7.33
N SER A 169 -9.78 18.92 -6.77
CA SER A 169 -10.03 18.88 -5.33
C SER A 169 -10.25 17.46 -4.82
N TYR A 170 -10.16 17.28 -3.49
CA TYR A 170 -10.40 16.02 -2.82
C TYR A 170 -11.59 16.13 -1.88
N THR A 171 -12.58 15.26 -2.08
CA THR A 171 -13.72 15.11 -1.17
C THR A 171 -13.47 13.91 -0.25
N CYS A 172 -13.65 14.09 1.06
CA CYS A 172 -13.50 12.99 2.02
C CYS A 172 -14.63 11.97 1.88
N LEU A 173 -14.29 10.69 1.74
CA LEU A 173 -15.25 9.58 1.65
C LEU A 173 -15.64 9.01 3.02
N LEU A 174 -14.82 9.27 4.05
CA LEU A 174 -15.01 8.72 5.40
C LEU A 174 -15.89 9.60 6.29
N TYR A 175 -16.72 10.47 5.74
CA TYR A 175 -17.78 11.12 6.54
C TYR A 175 -18.82 10.08 6.95
N THR A 176 -18.45 9.30 7.92
CA THR A 176 -19.43 8.66 8.79
C THR A 176 -19.72 9.63 9.91
N SER A 177 -20.67 10.48 9.71
CA SER A 177 -21.38 11.05 10.86
C SER A 177 -22.40 10.06 11.36
N PRO A 178 -22.88 10.39 12.47
CA PRO A 178 -22.53 10.29 13.87
C PRO A 178 -23.03 9.00 14.43
#